data_adfe4696c456638ab141827074744fc2
#
_entry.id   adfe4696c456638ab141827074744fc2
#
_cell.length_a   1.000
_cell.length_b   1.000
_cell.length_c   1.000
_cell.angle_alpha   90.00
_cell.angle_beta   90.00
_cell.angle_gamma   90.00
#
_symmetry.space_group_name_H-M   'P 1'
#
loop_
_entity.id
_entity.type
_entity.pdbx_description
1 polymer ?
#
loop_
_entity_poly.entity_id
_entity_poly.type
_entity_poly.pdbx_seq_one_letter_code
_entity_poly.pdbx_strand_id
1 'polypeptide(L)'
;MMLGIEKANILGFSDGRNIAMYFALRYPEYVGKLVLNGANLFPRGVKRSVQLPIEVGYRIASHFAKKSDDALKNAEILGLMVNEPRLTAEDASRIKAPTLVIAGTHDMIKRSHTELIAKSIPNSQLVFIKGDHFIANKNPDAFNAAVGKFLAE
;
A
#
# COMPACT_ATOMS: atom_id res chain seq x y z
N MET A 1 16.78 4.62 -22.38
CA MET A 1 16.52 3.98 -21.06
C MET A 1 17.87 3.77 -20.39
N MET A 2 18.14 4.39 -19.23
CA MET A 2 19.49 4.41 -18.63
C MET A 2 19.99 3.03 -18.17
N LEU A 3 19.11 2.10 -17.80
CA LEU A 3 19.50 0.79 -17.26
C LEU A 3 19.10 -0.40 -18.14
N GLY A 4 18.48 -0.19 -19.30
CA GLY A 4 18.02 -1.25 -20.18
C GLY A 4 16.96 -2.19 -19.60
N ILE A 5 16.30 -1.79 -18.50
CA ILE A 5 15.24 -2.57 -17.85
C ILE A 5 13.93 -2.31 -18.57
N GLU A 6 13.39 -3.35 -19.20
CA GLU A 6 12.09 -3.27 -19.89
C GLU A 6 10.92 -3.46 -18.93
N LYS A 7 11.03 -4.43 -18.00
CA LYS A 7 10.02 -4.71 -16.96
C LYS A 7 10.69 -4.99 -15.62
N ALA A 8 10.03 -4.56 -14.54
CA ALA A 8 10.47 -4.84 -13.18
C ALA A 8 9.33 -5.45 -12.34
N ASN A 9 9.69 -6.34 -11.41
CA ASN A 9 8.79 -6.71 -10.33
C ASN A 9 8.83 -5.62 -9.27
N ILE A 10 7.64 -5.18 -8.82
CA ILE A 10 7.50 -4.05 -7.89
C ILE A 10 6.91 -4.56 -6.59
N LEU A 11 7.60 -4.30 -5.48
CA LEU A 11 7.10 -4.54 -4.15
C LEU A 11 6.89 -3.19 -3.45
N GLY A 12 5.66 -2.90 -3.07
CA GLY A 12 5.29 -1.70 -2.31
C GLY A 12 4.86 -2.05 -0.89
N PHE A 13 5.45 -1.35 0.08
CA PHE A 13 5.07 -1.42 1.50
C PHE A 13 4.58 -0.06 1.98
N SER A 14 3.52 -0.06 2.81
CA SER A 14 2.93 1.15 3.36
C SER A 14 2.64 2.18 2.25
N ASP A 15 3.08 3.42 2.31
CA ASP A 15 2.84 4.41 1.25
C ASP A 15 3.49 4.02 -0.10
N GLY A 16 4.58 3.24 -0.09
CA GLY A 16 5.21 2.69 -1.29
C GLY A 16 4.27 1.83 -2.13
N ARG A 17 3.27 1.14 -1.51
CA ARG A 17 2.26 0.39 -2.24
C ARG A 17 1.28 1.28 -3.02
N ASN A 18 1.01 2.49 -2.50
CA ASN A 18 0.16 3.46 -3.21
C ASN A 18 0.85 3.88 -4.50
N ILE A 19 2.16 4.20 -4.39
CA ILE A 19 2.99 4.53 -5.56
C ILE A 19 3.01 3.33 -6.53
N ALA A 20 3.18 2.11 -6.02
CA ALA A 20 3.20 0.90 -6.84
C ALA A 20 1.88 0.67 -7.58
N MET A 21 0.71 0.90 -6.93
CA MET A 21 -0.60 0.80 -7.58
C MET A 21 -0.79 1.87 -8.65
N TYR A 22 -0.49 3.14 -8.36
CA TYR A 22 -0.57 4.22 -9.35
C TYR A 22 0.40 3.98 -10.52
N PHE A 23 1.60 3.47 -10.24
CA PHE A 23 2.55 3.12 -11.29
C PHE A 23 2.03 1.98 -12.18
N ALA A 24 1.48 0.92 -11.58
CA ALA A 24 0.91 -0.20 -12.33
C ALA A 24 -0.30 0.20 -13.18
N LEU A 25 -1.09 1.17 -12.73
CA LEU A 25 -2.22 1.72 -13.49
C LEU A 25 -1.76 2.61 -14.65
N ARG A 26 -0.71 3.41 -14.44
CA ARG A 26 -0.24 4.39 -15.41
C ARG A 26 0.74 3.80 -16.43
N TYR A 27 1.53 2.82 -16.00
CA TYR A 27 2.62 2.22 -16.78
C TYR A 27 2.59 0.69 -16.71
N PRO A 28 1.47 0.05 -17.10
CA PRO A 28 1.31 -1.40 -16.94
C PRO A 28 2.34 -2.22 -17.73
N GLU A 29 2.89 -1.67 -18.82
CA GLU A 29 3.91 -2.32 -19.66
C GLU A 29 5.25 -2.49 -18.95
N TYR A 30 5.57 -1.68 -17.94
CA TYR A 30 6.82 -1.76 -17.17
C TYR A 30 6.73 -2.64 -15.94
N VAL A 31 5.54 -3.16 -15.60
CA VAL A 31 5.33 -3.98 -14.41
C VAL A 31 5.29 -5.46 -14.79
N GLY A 32 6.23 -6.23 -14.27
CA GLY A 32 6.24 -7.70 -14.39
C GLY A 32 5.23 -8.30 -13.41
N LYS A 33 5.55 -8.27 -12.13
CA LYS A 33 4.68 -8.69 -11.02
C LYS A 33 4.59 -7.59 -9.97
N LEU A 34 3.47 -7.55 -9.24
CA LEU A 34 3.19 -6.55 -8.22
C LEU A 34 2.98 -7.21 -6.86
N VAL A 35 3.68 -6.75 -5.83
CA VAL A 35 3.48 -7.18 -4.44
C VAL A 35 3.03 -5.98 -3.62
N LEU A 36 1.84 -6.08 -3.04
CA LEU A 36 1.20 -5.02 -2.25
C LEU A 36 1.14 -5.45 -0.77
N ASN A 37 2.08 -4.96 0.04
CA ASN A 37 2.12 -5.26 1.47
C ASN A 37 1.37 -4.21 2.28
N GLY A 38 0.29 -4.62 2.95
CA GLY A 38 -0.52 -3.76 3.81
C GLY A 38 -1.27 -2.66 3.04
N ALA A 39 -1.87 -2.99 1.90
CA ALA A 39 -2.48 -2.03 0.98
C ALA A 39 -3.84 -1.48 1.43
N ASN A 40 -4.12 -0.23 1.07
CA ASN A 40 -5.46 0.35 1.07
C ASN A 40 -5.72 1.12 -0.24
N LEU A 41 -6.96 1.17 -0.69
CA LEU A 41 -7.40 1.96 -1.85
C LEU A 41 -7.76 3.40 -1.46
N PHE A 42 -8.20 3.59 -0.24
CA PHE A 42 -8.61 4.88 0.31
C PHE A 42 -8.41 4.91 1.83
N PRO A 43 -8.32 6.09 2.47
CA PRO A 43 -8.02 6.22 3.90
C PRO A 43 -8.98 5.47 4.83
N ARG A 44 -10.27 5.35 4.46
CA ARG A 44 -11.27 4.58 5.24
C ARG A 44 -10.99 3.07 5.30
N GLY A 45 -10.08 2.55 4.48
CA GLY A 45 -9.58 1.18 4.57
C GLY A 45 -8.74 0.91 5.81
N VAL A 46 -8.18 1.95 6.42
CA VAL A 46 -7.44 1.90 7.68
C VAL A 46 -8.41 1.75 8.86
N LYS A 47 -8.02 1.05 9.92
CA LYS A 47 -8.80 0.94 11.15
C LYS A 47 -8.97 2.31 11.81
N ARG A 48 -10.17 2.60 12.31
CA ARG A 48 -10.50 3.90 12.89
C ARG A 48 -9.61 4.27 14.09
N SER A 49 -9.19 3.30 14.88
CA SER A 49 -8.27 3.50 16.01
C SER A 49 -6.89 4.03 15.59
N VAL A 50 -6.47 3.77 14.36
CA VAL A 50 -5.22 4.29 13.78
C VAL A 50 -5.47 5.58 13.02
N GLN A 51 -6.51 5.62 12.21
CA GLN A 51 -6.79 6.76 11.33
C GLN A 51 -7.15 8.04 12.12
N LEU A 52 -7.91 7.92 13.21
CA LEU A 52 -8.36 9.09 13.98
C LEU A 52 -7.20 9.91 14.59
N PRO A 53 -6.20 9.31 15.27
CA PRO A 53 -5.03 10.06 15.74
C PRO A 53 -4.28 10.79 14.61
N ILE A 54 -4.18 10.16 13.43
CA ILE A 54 -3.53 10.75 12.25
C ILE A 54 -4.33 11.98 11.77
N GLU A 55 -5.66 11.87 11.67
CA GLU A 55 -6.53 12.98 11.29
C GLU A 55 -6.42 14.16 12.27
N VAL A 56 -6.36 13.88 13.58
CA VAL A 56 -6.18 14.92 14.62
C VAL A 56 -4.80 15.55 14.48
N GLY A 57 -3.74 14.75 14.36
CA GLY A 57 -2.37 15.26 14.16
C GLY A 57 -2.26 16.12 12.90
N TYR A 58 -2.89 15.70 11.80
CA TYR A 58 -2.95 16.47 10.57
C TYR A 58 -3.60 17.86 10.77
N ARG A 59 -4.73 17.91 11.47
CA ARG A 59 -5.43 19.19 11.75
C ARG A 59 -4.56 20.14 12.58
N ILE A 60 -3.88 19.59 13.61
CA ILE A 60 -2.98 20.38 14.47
C ILE A 60 -1.80 20.90 13.63
N ALA A 61 -1.11 20.00 12.92
CA ALA A 61 0.04 20.38 12.09
C ALA A 61 -0.36 21.43 11.03
N SER A 62 -1.51 21.25 10.36
CA SER A 62 -2.02 22.17 9.35
C SER A 62 -2.36 23.55 9.92
N HIS A 63 -2.86 23.61 11.17
CA HIS A 63 -3.10 24.90 11.85
C HIS A 63 -1.81 25.70 12.07
N PHE A 64 -0.72 25.00 12.37
CA PHE A 64 0.58 25.63 12.64
C PHE A 64 1.52 25.69 11.43
N ALA A 65 1.13 25.13 10.28
CA ALA A 65 1.97 25.02 9.07
C ALA A 65 2.49 26.37 8.56
N LYS A 66 1.72 27.46 8.74
CA LYS A 66 2.16 28.81 8.35
C LYS A 66 3.17 29.45 9.32
N LYS A 67 3.39 28.85 10.49
CA LYS A 67 4.21 29.40 11.56
C LYS A 67 5.50 28.62 11.81
N SER A 68 5.64 27.41 11.25
CA SER A 68 6.74 26.50 11.50
C SER A 68 6.95 25.55 10.33
N ASP A 69 8.19 25.47 9.84
CA ASP A 69 8.57 24.54 8.76
C ASP A 69 8.36 23.08 9.18
N ASP A 70 8.61 22.74 10.45
CA ASP A 70 8.37 21.40 10.96
C ASP A 70 6.86 21.07 10.99
N ALA A 71 6.01 22.03 11.34
CA ALA A 71 4.57 21.86 11.28
C ALA A 71 4.08 21.71 9.82
N LEU A 72 4.69 22.44 8.89
CA LEU A 72 4.40 22.30 7.45
C LEU A 72 4.75 20.90 6.96
N LYS A 73 5.98 20.43 7.22
CA LYS A 73 6.43 19.07 6.84
C LYS A 73 5.53 17.98 7.43
N ASN A 74 5.18 18.12 8.72
CA ASN A 74 4.28 17.18 9.38
C ASN A 74 2.87 17.20 8.77
N ALA A 75 2.36 18.39 8.41
CA ALA A 75 1.08 18.51 7.73
C ALA A 75 1.10 17.87 6.33
N GLU A 76 2.18 18.02 5.57
CA GLU A 76 2.34 17.36 4.27
C GLU A 76 2.36 15.83 4.40
N ILE A 77 3.17 15.28 5.32
CA ILE A 77 3.28 13.83 5.53
C ILE A 77 1.95 13.25 6.03
N LEU A 78 1.36 13.84 7.06
CA LEU A 78 0.08 13.38 7.61
C LEU A 78 -1.06 13.58 6.59
N GLY A 79 -0.96 14.64 5.78
CA GLY A 79 -1.91 14.93 4.71
C GLY A 79 -1.97 13.83 3.66
N LEU A 80 -0.85 13.21 3.32
CA LEU A 80 -0.83 12.03 2.45
C LEU A 80 -1.62 10.86 3.07
N MET A 81 -1.44 10.60 4.37
CA MET A 81 -2.13 9.50 5.05
C MET A 81 -3.64 9.76 5.25
N VAL A 82 -4.06 11.02 5.31
CA VAL A 82 -5.46 11.43 5.49
C VAL A 82 -6.21 11.51 4.15
N ASN A 83 -5.53 11.93 3.10
CA ASN A 83 -6.16 12.26 1.82
C ASN A 83 -5.90 11.23 0.72
N GLU A 84 -4.87 10.40 0.86
CA GLU A 84 -4.45 9.44 -0.16
C GLU A 84 -4.36 7.99 0.40
N PRO A 85 -4.45 6.99 -0.46
CA PRO A 85 -4.77 7.04 -1.89
C PRO A 85 -6.26 7.32 -2.13
N ARG A 86 -6.61 7.68 -3.38
CA ARG A 86 -8.00 7.87 -3.84
C ARG A 86 -8.32 6.92 -4.98
N LEU A 87 -8.08 5.65 -4.76
CA LEU A 87 -8.37 4.59 -5.72
C LEU A 87 -9.72 3.94 -5.40
N THR A 88 -10.38 3.47 -6.43
CA THR A 88 -11.62 2.70 -6.34
C THR A 88 -11.36 1.21 -6.59
N ALA A 89 -12.35 0.37 -6.32
CA ALA A 89 -12.31 -1.04 -6.72
C ALA A 89 -12.25 -1.19 -8.26
N GLU A 90 -12.86 -0.25 -9.00
CA GLU A 90 -12.80 -0.20 -10.45
C GLU A 90 -11.38 0.15 -10.93
N ASP A 91 -10.69 1.09 -10.29
CA ASP A 91 -9.29 1.35 -10.61
C ASP A 91 -8.44 0.11 -10.36
N ALA A 92 -8.62 -0.56 -9.24
CA ALA A 92 -7.91 -1.81 -8.92
C ALA A 92 -8.16 -2.90 -9.97
N SER A 93 -9.37 -2.98 -10.53
CA SER A 93 -9.71 -3.95 -11.59
C SER A 93 -8.95 -3.73 -12.91
N ARG A 94 -8.37 -2.56 -13.11
CA ARG A 94 -7.56 -2.21 -14.29
C ARG A 94 -6.09 -2.61 -14.16
N ILE A 95 -5.65 -3.05 -12.98
CA ILE A 95 -4.28 -3.56 -12.76
C ILE A 95 -4.15 -4.90 -13.51
N LYS A 96 -3.26 -4.92 -14.51
CA LYS A 96 -3.03 -6.08 -15.40
C LYS A 96 -1.97 -7.05 -14.88
N ALA A 97 -1.01 -6.54 -14.12
CA ALA A 97 0.10 -7.33 -13.61
C ALA A 97 -0.40 -8.40 -12.61
N PRO A 98 0.15 -9.64 -12.66
CA PRO A 98 -0.03 -10.59 -11.59
C PRO A 98 0.31 -9.94 -10.25
N THR A 99 -0.57 -10.04 -9.26
CA THR A 99 -0.48 -9.28 -8.03
C THR A 99 -0.58 -10.16 -6.80
N LEU A 100 0.37 -10.06 -5.88
CA LEU A 100 0.27 -10.61 -4.53
C LEU A 100 -0.19 -9.51 -3.57
N VAL A 101 -1.37 -9.69 -3.00
CA VAL A 101 -1.87 -8.85 -1.89
C VAL A 101 -1.53 -9.57 -0.58
N ILE A 102 -0.65 -8.99 0.22
CA ILE A 102 -0.13 -9.60 1.44
C ILE A 102 -0.31 -8.67 2.63
N ALA A 103 -0.76 -9.18 3.77
CA ALA A 103 -1.00 -8.39 4.97
C ALA A 103 -0.83 -9.21 6.25
N GLY A 104 -0.64 -8.52 7.36
CA GLY A 104 -0.64 -9.15 8.68
C GLY A 104 -2.04 -9.53 9.14
N THR A 105 -2.16 -10.62 9.94
CA THR A 105 -3.45 -11.00 10.55
C THR A 105 -4.01 -9.94 11.49
N HIS A 106 -3.13 -9.08 12.02
CA HIS A 106 -3.46 -7.95 12.91
C HIS A 106 -3.05 -6.60 12.32
N ASP A 107 -3.03 -6.49 10.97
CA ASP A 107 -2.68 -5.27 10.26
C ASP A 107 -3.55 -4.07 10.69
N MET A 108 -3.01 -2.85 10.55
CA MET A 108 -3.77 -1.62 10.72
C MET A 108 -4.83 -1.43 9.61
N ILE A 109 -4.64 -2.05 8.46
CA ILE A 109 -5.64 -2.11 7.40
C ILE A 109 -6.73 -3.09 7.81
N LYS A 110 -7.99 -2.73 7.53
CA LYS A 110 -9.12 -3.63 7.77
C LYS A 110 -8.99 -4.89 6.91
N ARG A 111 -9.18 -6.06 7.50
CA ARG A 111 -9.12 -7.34 6.77
C ARG A 111 -10.06 -7.34 5.55
N SER A 112 -11.30 -6.89 5.74
CA SER A 112 -12.28 -6.78 4.66
C SER A 112 -11.82 -5.87 3.51
N HIS A 113 -11.00 -4.86 3.82
CA HIS A 113 -10.46 -3.97 2.80
C HIS A 113 -9.31 -4.62 2.02
N THR A 114 -8.45 -5.38 2.69
CA THR A 114 -7.41 -6.20 2.03
C THR A 114 -8.05 -7.24 1.10
N GLU A 115 -9.11 -7.91 1.57
CA GLU A 115 -9.90 -8.86 0.77
C GLU A 115 -10.59 -8.19 -0.42
N LEU A 116 -11.10 -6.97 -0.25
CA LEU A 116 -11.67 -6.16 -1.34
C LEU A 116 -10.61 -5.91 -2.43
N ILE A 117 -9.40 -5.49 -2.06
CA ILE A 117 -8.31 -5.24 -3.02
C ILE A 117 -8.01 -6.50 -3.81
N ALA A 118 -7.77 -7.61 -3.12
CA ALA A 118 -7.49 -8.89 -3.77
C ALA A 118 -8.63 -9.33 -4.71
N LYS A 119 -9.88 -9.16 -4.29
CA LYS A 119 -11.05 -9.49 -5.12
C LYS A 119 -11.19 -8.57 -6.34
N SER A 120 -10.73 -7.33 -6.24
CA SER A 120 -10.87 -6.34 -7.31
C SER A 120 -9.82 -6.51 -8.41
N ILE A 121 -8.62 -6.96 -8.08
CA ILE A 121 -7.54 -7.16 -9.06
C ILE A 121 -7.73 -8.54 -9.72
N PRO A 122 -7.92 -8.60 -11.06
CA PRO A 122 -8.30 -9.84 -11.75
C PRO A 122 -7.31 -11.00 -11.58
N ASN A 123 -6.01 -10.71 -11.57
CA ASN A 123 -4.95 -11.71 -11.46
C ASN A 123 -4.21 -11.55 -10.13
N SER A 124 -4.91 -11.80 -9.02
CA SER A 124 -4.37 -11.63 -7.69
C SER A 124 -4.38 -12.89 -6.85
N GLN A 125 -3.37 -12.98 -5.97
CA GLN A 125 -3.28 -13.92 -4.86
C GLN A 125 -3.39 -13.15 -3.55
N LEU A 126 -4.05 -13.72 -2.53
CA LEU A 126 -4.19 -13.13 -1.21
C LEU A 126 -3.51 -14.00 -0.16
N VAL A 127 -2.61 -13.40 0.62
CA VAL A 127 -1.91 -14.08 1.71
C VAL A 127 -1.99 -13.26 3.00
N PHE A 128 -2.39 -13.91 4.10
CA PHE A 128 -2.29 -13.34 5.44
C PHE A 128 -1.18 -14.05 6.22
N ILE A 129 -0.25 -13.27 6.77
CA ILE A 129 0.84 -13.76 7.62
C ILE A 129 0.55 -13.37 9.07
N LYS A 130 0.87 -14.24 10.03
CA LYS A 130 0.74 -13.93 11.45
C LYS A 130 1.63 -12.74 11.82
N GLY A 131 1.04 -11.64 12.25
CA GLY A 131 1.74 -10.40 12.60
C GLY A 131 0.88 -9.16 12.36
N ASP A 132 1.49 -8.00 12.57
CA ASP A 132 0.90 -6.69 12.34
C ASP A 132 1.26 -6.13 10.95
N HIS A 133 1.22 -4.81 10.80
CA HIS A 133 1.56 -4.11 9.56
C HIS A 133 3.02 -4.33 9.11
N PHE A 134 3.91 -4.66 10.05
CA PHE A 134 5.37 -4.81 9.83
C PHE A 134 5.79 -6.27 9.65
N ILE A 135 4.96 -7.11 9.01
CA ILE A 135 5.22 -8.55 8.82
C ILE A 135 6.56 -8.85 8.14
N ALA A 136 7.01 -8.01 7.21
CA ALA A 136 8.29 -8.19 6.54
C ALA A 136 9.48 -8.14 7.52
N ASN A 137 9.37 -7.36 8.59
CA ASN A 137 10.41 -7.23 9.61
C ASN A 137 10.22 -8.22 10.77
N LYS A 138 8.95 -8.47 11.17
CA LYS A 138 8.63 -9.27 12.36
C LYS A 138 8.47 -10.76 12.08
N ASN A 139 8.20 -11.12 10.82
CA ASN A 139 8.06 -12.51 10.37
C ASN A 139 8.70 -12.67 8.97
N PRO A 140 10.02 -12.38 8.83
CA PRO A 140 10.69 -12.32 7.54
C PRO A 140 10.68 -13.66 6.79
N ASP A 141 10.78 -14.78 7.49
CA ASP A 141 10.82 -16.11 6.86
C ASP A 141 9.51 -16.40 6.12
N ALA A 142 8.37 -16.20 6.79
CA ALA A 142 7.07 -16.40 6.18
C ALA A 142 6.78 -15.38 5.06
N PHE A 143 7.22 -14.11 5.24
CA PHE A 143 7.08 -13.07 4.24
C PHE A 143 7.90 -13.40 2.99
N ASN A 144 9.19 -13.71 3.15
CA ASN A 144 10.08 -14.03 2.05
C ASN A 144 9.67 -15.31 1.31
N ALA A 145 9.19 -16.32 2.05
CA ALA A 145 8.67 -17.55 1.44
C ALA A 145 7.45 -17.27 0.55
N ALA A 146 6.49 -16.46 1.04
CA ALA A 146 5.29 -16.10 0.26
C ALA A 146 5.64 -15.26 -0.98
N VAL A 147 6.49 -14.24 -0.81
CA VAL A 147 6.92 -13.37 -1.92
C VAL A 147 7.77 -14.15 -2.92
N GLY A 148 8.73 -14.94 -2.44
CA GLY A 148 9.62 -15.74 -3.29
C GLY A 148 8.86 -16.77 -4.12
N LYS A 149 7.87 -17.46 -3.51
CA LYS A 149 6.98 -18.38 -4.23
C LYS A 149 6.23 -17.65 -5.35
N PHE A 150 5.59 -16.53 -5.04
CA PHE A 150 4.85 -15.74 -6.01
C PHE A 150 5.72 -15.23 -7.15
N LEU A 151 6.94 -14.78 -6.85
CA LEU A 151 7.85 -14.27 -7.88
C LEU A 151 8.41 -15.37 -8.81
N ALA A 152 8.48 -16.61 -8.32
CA ALA A 152 8.98 -17.76 -9.08
C ALA A 152 7.93 -18.39 -10.02
N GLU A 153 6.64 -18.19 -9.78
CA GLU A 153 5.54 -18.62 -10.68
C GLU A 153 5.57 -17.85 -12.02
#